data_8a829bd7ed391d625b02cc8ddb96ea2c
#
_entry.id   8a829bd7ed391d625b02cc8ddb96ea2c
#
_cell.length_a   1.000
_cell.length_b   1.000
_cell.length_c   1.000
_cell.angle_alpha   90.00
_cell.angle_beta   90.00
_cell.angle_gamma   90.00
#
_symmetry.space_group_name_H-M   'P 1'
#
loop_
_entity.id
_entity.type
_entity.pdbx_description
1 polymer ?
#
loop_
_entity_poly.entity_id
_entity_poly.type
_entity_poly.pdbx_seq_one_letter_code
_entity_poly.pdbx_strand_id
1 'polypeptide(L)'
;SITELMGSSKKFSGAEEGRLVRFVRKNPDGILIFDEIEKADRKVIHLFLQILDRGLLHNDFLDQDEDFSESIIIFTSNAGKALYEDGTSGDYTRMPKSVLLDAIRKDKNPYTGEQLFPEAICSRMASGNIIMFNHLKTRHLVKMIETQFAEVSRAVEQRLGYQITYDKDLSLLFLY
;
A
#
# COMPACT_ATOMS: atom_id res chain seq x y z
N SER A 1 3.29 -12.95 -8.20
CA SER A 1 3.63 -14.22 -7.53
C SER A 1 4.91 -14.05 -6.71
N ILE A 2 5.18 -14.96 -5.77
CA ILE A 2 6.42 -14.92 -4.97
C ILE A 2 7.67 -15.04 -5.85
N THR A 3 7.62 -15.88 -6.88
CA THR A 3 8.71 -16.05 -7.86
C THR A 3 9.01 -14.75 -8.61
N GLU A 4 8.02 -13.94 -8.91
CA GLU A 4 8.20 -12.64 -9.57
C GLU A 4 8.93 -11.65 -8.64
N LEU A 5 8.68 -11.72 -7.35
CA LEU A 5 9.33 -10.84 -6.36
C LEU A 5 10.76 -11.28 -6.06
N MET A 6 10.97 -12.57 -5.82
CA MET A 6 12.24 -13.13 -5.38
C MET A 6 13.14 -13.64 -6.51
N GLY A 7 12.53 -13.99 -7.65
CA GLY A 7 13.23 -14.66 -8.72
C GLY A 7 13.32 -16.16 -8.53
N SER A 8 14.23 -16.79 -9.26
CA SER A 8 14.52 -18.21 -9.19
C SER A 8 16.02 -18.44 -9.34
N SER A 9 16.51 -19.54 -8.74
CA SER A 9 17.93 -19.89 -8.81
C SER A 9 18.40 -20.10 -10.26
N LYS A 10 19.59 -19.60 -10.60
CA LYS A 10 20.24 -19.77 -11.92
C LYS A 10 20.40 -21.23 -12.36
N LYS A 11 20.19 -22.18 -11.44
CA LYS A 11 20.22 -23.61 -11.75
C LYS A 11 19.05 -24.07 -12.64
N PHE A 12 18.00 -23.26 -12.75
CA PHE A 12 16.84 -23.58 -13.56
C PHE A 12 16.91 -22.86 -14.92
N SER A 13 16.47 -23.56 -15.97
CA SER A 13 16.33 -22.96 -17.31
C SER A 13 15.27 -21.84 -17.27
N GLY A 14 15.62 -20.66 -17.82
CA GLY A 14 14.75 -19.49 -17.77
C GLY A 14 14.72 -18.77 -16.42
N ALA A 15 15.71 -19.00 -15.54
CA ALA A 15 15.83 -18.30 -14.28
C ALA A 15 15.99 -16.79 -14.48
N GLU A 16 15.26 -16.02 -13.71
CA GLU A 16 15.35 -14.56 -13.69
C GLU A 16 15.50 -14.05 -12.25
N GLU A 17 16.19 -12.91 -12.12
CA GLU A 17 16.28 -12.20 -10.84
C GLU A 17 14.94 -11.59 -10.47
N GLY A 18 14.51 -11.74 -9.22
CA GLY A 18 13.26 -11.19 -8.73
C GLY A 18 13.24 -9.65 -8.75
N ARG A 19 12.06 -9.10 -9.02
CA ARG A 19 11.89 -7.64 -9.15
C ARG A 19 12.20 -6.90 -7.85
N LEU A 20 11.78 -7.46 -6.71
CA LEU A 20 11.97 -6.86 -5.39
C LEU A 20 13.46 -6.82 -5.02
N VAL A 21 14.13 -7.96 -5.05
CA VAL A 21 15.56 -8.07 -4.68
C VAL A 21 16.44 -7.23 -5.62
N ARG A 22 16.13 -7.23 -6.92
CA ARG A 22 16.83 -6.40 -7.91
C ARG A 22 16.66 -4.91 -7.66
N PHE A 23 15.44 -4.48 -7.27
CA PHE A 23 15.16 -3.08 -6.98
C PHE A 23 15.96 -2.60 -5.77
N VAL A 24 15.91 -3.33 -4.65
CA VAL A 24 16.61 -2.94 -3.43
C VAL A 24 18.13 -2.94 -3.63
N ARG A 25 18.69 -3.93 -4.30
CA ARG A 25 20.11 -3.96 -4.62
C ARG A 25 20.58 -2.72 -5.42
N LYS A 26 19.72 -2.16 -6.28
CA LYS A 26 20.02 -0.96 -7.06
C LYS A 26 19.70 0.34 -6.32
N ASN A 27 18.79 0.29 -5.36
CA ASN A 27 18.25 1.43 -4.63
C ASN A 27 18.09 1.06 -3.15
N PRO A 28 19.19 0.93 -2.39
CA PRO A 28 19.14 0.46 -1.00
C PRO A 28 18.33 1.39 -0.09
N ASP A 29 18.28 2.69 -0.38
CA ASP A 29 17.50 3.72 0.30
C ASP A 29 16.13 4.00 -0.37
N GLY A 30 15.69 3.07 -1.21
CA GLY A 30 14.46 3.20 -1.99
C GLY A 30 13.18 3.12 -1.15
N ILE A 31 12.09 3.69 -1.70
CA ILE A 31 10.75 3.57 -1.13
C ILE A 31 10.01 2.44 -1.85
N LEU A 32 9.55 1.47 -1.07
CA LEU A 32 8.77 0.33 -1.53
C LEU A 32 7.32 0.49 -1.06
N ILE A 33 6.37 0.54 -1.99
CA ILE A 33 4.94 0.63 -1.68
C ILE A 33 4.26 -0.66 -2.13
N PHE A 34 3.63 -1.34 -1.18
CA PHE A 34 2.83 -2.55 -1.43
C PHE A 34 1.37 -2.23 -1.17
N ASP A 35 0.63 -2.13 -2.26
CA ASP A 35 -0.78 -1.75 -2.23
C ASP A 35 -1.66 -2.96 -1.95
N GLU A 36 -2.71 -2.77 -1.12
CA GLU A 36 -3.69 -3.78 -0.75
C GLU A 36 -3.05 -5.09 -0.24
N ILE A 37 -2.13 -4.97 0.72
CA ILE A 37 -1.34 -6.11 1.22
C ILE A 37 -2.21 -7.26 1.77
N GLU A 38 -3.42 -6.98 2.23
CA GLU A 38 -4.38 -8.00 2.68
C GLU A 38 -4.85 -8.95 1.57
N LYS A 39 -4.64 -8.58 0.31
CA LYS A 39 -4.96 -9.42 -0.86
C LYS A 39 -3.78 -10.29 -1.30
N ALA A 40 -2.62 -10.11 -0.68
CA ALA A 40 -1.44 -10.87 -1.05
C ALA A 40 -1.54 -12.35 -0.63
N ASP A 41 -0.90 -13.22 -1.41
CA ASP A 41 -0.73 -14.62 -1.04
C ASP A 41 0.02 -14.76 0.30
N ARG A 42 -0.32 -15.76 1.11
CA ARG A 42 0.33 -16.01 2.41
C ARG A 42 1.85 -16.14 2.29
N LYS A 43 2.37 -16.71 1.21
CA LYS A 43 3.80 -16.83 0.98
C LYS A 43 4.47 -15.46 0.84
N VAL A 44 3.78 -14.49 0.23
CA VAL A 44 4.25 -13.10 0.13
C VAL A 44 4.23 -12.44 1.50
N ILE A 45 3.19 -12.69 2.31
CA ILE A 45 3.14 -12.20 3.70
C ILE A 45 4.31 -12.75 4.53
N HIS A 46 4.64 -14.05 4.40
CA HIS A 46 5.79 -14.64 5.07
C HIS A 46 7.13 -14.06 4.61
N LEU A 47 7.25 -13.69 3.34
CA LEU A 47 8.40 -12.98 2.82
C LEU A 47 8.63 -11.65 3.56
N PHE A 48 7.56 -10.87 3.74
CA PHE A 48 7.65 -9.62 4.48
C PHE A 48 8.02 -9.80 5.94
N LEU A 49 7.62 -10.91 6.59
CA LEU A 49 8.09 -11.20 7.93
C LEU A 49 9.61 -11.32 7.99
N GLN A 50 10.25 -11.97 7.03
CA GLN A 50 11.72 -12.09 6.99
C GLN A 50 12.38 -10.73 6.85
N ILE A 51 11.88 -9.89 5.94
CA ILE A 51 12.38 -8.53 5.72
C ILE A 51 12.23 -7.68 6.99
N LEU A 52 11.03 -7.69 7.58
CA LEU A 52 10.74 -6.89 8.77
C LEU A 52 11.48 -7.37 10.03
N ASP A 53 11.87 -8.63 10.09
CA ASP A 53 12.60 -9.21 11.23
C ASP A 53 14.09 -9.00 11.16
N ARG A 54 14.66 -9.18 9.97
CA ARG A 54 16.10 -9.27 9.78
C ARG A 54 16.67 -8.12 8.97
N GLY A 55 15.84 -7.36 8.28
CA GLY A 55 16.28 -6.38 7.29
C GLY A 55 16.93 -7.00 6.05
N LEU A 56 16.87 -8.33 5.91
CA LEU A 56 17.56 -9.08 4.86
C LEU A 56 16.60 -10.00 4.14
N LEU A 57 16.84 -10.19 2.84
CA LEU A 57 16.13 -11.15 2.01
C LEU A 57 17.11 -11.87 1.08
N HIS A 58 17.04 -13.20 1.05
CA HIS A 58 17.90 -13.98 0.17
C HIS A 58 17.49 -13.84 -1.30
N ASN A 59 18.47 -13.52 -2.14
CA ASN A 59 18.34 -13.45 -3.59
C ASN A 59 18.79 -14.79 -4.18
N ASP A 60 17.84 -15.67 -4.48
CA ASP A 60 18.12 -17.01 -5.02
C ASP A 60 18.85 -16.98 -6.36
N PHE A 61 18.70 -15.90 -7.13
CA PHE A 61 19.34 -15.74 -8.43
C PHE A 61 20.84 -15.44 -8.30
N LEU A 62 21.24 -14.59 -7.36
CA LEU A 62 22.63 -14.22 -7.14
C LEU A 62 23.32 -15.04 -6.03
N ASP A 63 22.54 -15.82 -5.27
CA ASP A 63 22.99 -16.58 -4.09
C ASP A 63 23.63 -15.66 -3.03
N GLN A 64 22.95 -14.55 -2.73
CA GLN A 64 23.39 -13.55 -1.75
C GLN A 64 22.18 -12.94 -1.03
N ASP A 65 22.42 -12.33 0.13
CA ASP A 65 21.40 -11.57 0.84
C ASP A 65 21.39 -10.11 0.37
N GLU A 66 20.18 -9.57 0.17
CA GLU A 66 19.96 -8.16 -0.12
C GLU A 66 19.50 -7.45 1.15
N ASP A 67 20.06 -6.27 1.41
CA ASP A 67 19.84 -5.49 2.62
C ASP A 67 18.73 -4.44 2.41
N PHE A 68 17.69 -4.51 3.26
CA PHE A 68 16.54 -3.61 3.27
C PHE A 68 16.57 -2.60 4.43
N SER A 69 17.66 -2.56 5.23
CA SER A 69 17.72 -1.75 6.46
C SER A 69 17.56 -0.26 6.22
N GLU A 70 18.01 0.24 5.06
CA GLU A 70 17.88 1.65 4.66
C GLU A 70 16.61 1.93 3.85
N SER A 71 15.85 0.89 3.47
CA SER A 71 14.63 1.05 2.67
C SER A 71 13.44 1.50 3.52
N ILE A 72 12.57 2.33 2.94
CA ILE A 72 11.27 2.65 3.52
C ILE A 72 10.22 1.72 2.91
N ILE A 73 9.56 0.93 3.75
CA ILE A 73 8.51 0.00 3.33
C ILE A 73 7.16 0.53 3.78
N ILE A 74 6.25 0.72 2.83
CA ILE A 74 4.89 1.21 3.05
C ILE A 74 3.91 0.13 2.59
N PHE A 75 3.00 -0.27 3.47
CA PHE A 75 1.87 -1.13 3.14
C PHE A 75 0.59 -0.31 3.17
N THR A 76 -0.23 -0.41 2.12
CA THR A 76 -1.62 0.06 2.18
C THR A 76 -2.54 -1.14 2.43
N SER A 77 -3.64 -0.91 3.13
CA SER A 77 -4.61 -1.96 3.44
C SER A 77 -5.97 -1.37 3.75
N ASN A 78 -7.02 -2.15 3.48
CA ASN A 78 -8.39 -1.90 3.93
C ASN A 78 -8.70 -2.60 5.27
N ALA A 79 -7.70 -3.16 5.95
CA ALA A 79 -7.89 -3.75 7.27
C ALA A 79 -8.25 -2.70 8.31
N GLY A 80 -9.05 -3.11 9.31
CA GLY A 80 -9.57 -2.20 10.33
C GLY A 80 -10.83 -1.46 9.90
N LYS A 81 -11.48 -1.87 8.79
CA LYS A 81 -12.69 -1.21 8.26
C LYS A 81 -13.84 -1.13 9.27
N ALA A 82 -13.93 -2.06 10.22
CA ALA A 82 -14.93 -2.03 11.28
C ALA A 82 -14.89 -0.73 12.10
N LEU A 83 -13.74 -0.07 12.19
CA LEU A 83 -13.62 1.24 12.86
C LEU A 83 -14.38 2.35 12.13
N TYR A 84 -14.63 2.20 10.83
CA TYR A 84 -15.39 3.15 10.03
C TYR A 84 -16.89 2.85 10.03
N GLU A 85 -17.29 1.62 10.37
CA GLU A 85 -18.70 1.18 10.34
C GLU A 85 -19.49 1.69 11.56
N ASP A 86 -18.82 2.01 12.68
CA ASP A 86 -19.45 2.49 13.91
C ASP A 86 -20.10 3.90 13.81
N GLY A 87 -20.07 4.52 12.62
CA GLY A 87 -20.70 5.81 12.35
C GLY A 87 -20.17 6.99 13.18
N THR A 88 -19.15 6.78 13.97
CA THR A 88 -18.49 7.85 14.71
C THR A 88 -17.71 8.71 13.73
N SER A 89 -18.16 9.94 13.50
CA SER A 89 -17.49 10.94 12.67
C SER A 89 -16.21 11.48 13.33
N GLY A 90 -15.43 10.58 13.95
CA GLY A 90 -14.24 10.91 14.69
C GLY A 90 -13.03 11.24 13.80
N ASP A 91 -12.01 11.81 14.42
CA ASP A 91 -10.70 11.98 13.80
C ASP A 91 -9.87 10.71 14.01
N TYR A 92 -9.89 9.81 13.02
CA TYR A 92 -9.17 8.53 13.08
C TYR A 92 -7.65 8.70 13.12
N THR A 93 -7.12 9.87 12.70
CA THR A 93 -5.68 10.14 12.76
C THR A 93 -5.14 10.25 14.18
N ARG A 94 -6.04 10.47 15.17
CA ARG A 94 -5.71 10.57 16.59
C ARG A 94 -6.03 9.31 17.38
N MET A 95 -6.49 8.27 16.71
CA MET A 95 -6.86 7.02 17.37
C MET A 95 -5.61 6.33 17.97
N PRO A 96 -5.68 5.81 19.20
CA PRO A 96 -4.57 5.10 19.80
C PRO A 96 -4.17 3.89 18.96
N LYS A 97 -2.86 3.69 18.78
CA LYS A 97 -2.31 2.59 17.99
C LYS A 97 -2.81 1.21 18.44
N SER A 98 -3.04 1.01 19.75
CA SER A 98 -3.60 -0.23 20.29
C SER A 98 -4.98 -0.53 19.73
N VAL A 99 -5.85 0.49 19.60
CA VAL A 99 -7.20 0.33 19.05
C VAL A 99 -7.13 -0.06 17.57
N LEU A 100 -6.23 0.57 16.80
CA LEU A 100 -6.02 0.24 15.40
C LEU A 100 -5.53 -1.20 15.23
N LEU A 101 -4.54 -1.61 16.03
CA LEU A 101 -4.01 -2.97 16.00
C LEU A 101 -5.06 -4.01 16.37
N ASP A 102 -5.88 -3.73 17.37
CA ASP A 102 -6.95 -4.66 17.79
C ASP A 102 -8.02 -4.83 16.70
N ALA A 103 -8.35 -3.75 15.97
CA ALA A 103 -9.24 -3.83 14.82
C ALA A 103 -8.64 -4.66 13.68
N ILE A 104 -7.38 -4.40 13.33
CA ILE A 104 -6.65 -5.14 12.28
C ILE A 104 -6.55 -6.64 12.62
N ARG A 105 -6.27 -6.98 13.89
CA ARG A 105 -6.21 -8.38 14.35
C ARG A 105 -7.54 -9.11 14.26
N LYS A 106 -8.66 -8.41 14.44
CA LYS A 106 -10.00 -8.98 14.38
C LYS A 106 -10.50 -9.17 12.96
N ASP A 107 -9.91 -8.49 12.00
CA ASP A 107 -10.35 -8.56 10.61
C ASP A 107 -10.10 -9.94 10.02
N LYS A 108 -11.11 -10.42 9.31
CA LYS A 108 -11.10 -11.73 8.67
C LYS A 108 -11.37 -11.59 7.18
N ASN A 109 -10.78 -12.49 6.43
CA ASN A 109 -11.11 -12.66 5.03
C ASN A 109 -12.59 -13.09 4.93
N PRO A 110 -13.46 -12.35 4.22
CA PRO A 110 -14.89 -12.64 4.17
C PRO A 110 -15.23 -13.95 3.48
N TYR A 111 -14.30 -14.51 2.70
CA TYR A 111 -14.51 -15.77 1.96
C TYR A 111 -14.00 -16.99 2.72
N THR A 112 -12.88 -16.85 3.44
CA THR A 112 -12.24 -17.99 4.13
C THR A 112 -12.50 -18.01 5.63
N GLY A 113 -12.93 -16.89 6.22
CA GLY A 113 -13.10 -16.72 7.68
C GLY A 113 -11.78 -16.65 8.46
N GLU A 114 -10.64 -16.76 7.78
CA GLU A 114 -9.33 -16.68 8.39
C GLU A 114 -8.91 -15.22 8.66
N GLN A 115 -8.03 -15.02 9.62
CA GLN A 115 -7.46 -13.69 9.88
C GLN A 115 -6.78 -13.15 8.65
N LEU A 116 -7.00 -11.86 8.32
CA LEU A 116 -6.35 -11.17 7.20
C LEU A 116 -4.84 -11.16 7.38
N PHE A 117 -4.38 -10.83 8.58
CA PHE A 117 -2.97 -10.82 8.91
C PHE A 117 -2.64 -11.83 10.00
N PRO A 118 -1.58 -12.65 9.83
CA PRO A 118 -1.01 -13.46 10.91
C PRO A 118 -0.59 -12.58 12.09
N GLU A 119 -0.69 -13.11 13.31
CA GLU A 119 -0.29 -12.38 14.53
C GLU A 119 1.15 -11.86 14.48
N ALA A 120 2.04 -12.59 13.80
CA ALA A 120 3.41 -12.17 13.60
C ALA A 120 3.52 -10.84 12.80
N ILE A 121 2.71 -10.65 11.76
CA ILE A 121 2.63 -9.38 11.01
C ILE A 121 2.06 -8.29 11.90
N CYS A 122 0.97 -8.54 12.63
CA CYS A 122 0.38 -7.56 13.55
C CYS A 122 1.40 -7.09 14.61
N SER A 123 2.22 -8.01 15.12
CA SER A 123 3.29 -7.68 16.06
C SER A 123 4.36 -6.77 15.44
N ARG A 124 4.69 -6.97 14.16
CA ARG A 124 5.63 -6.09 13.44
C ARG A 124 5.02 -4.72 13.12
N MET A 125 3.74 -4.67 12.75
CA MET A 125 3.00 -3.42 12.61
C MET A 125 2.99 -2.61 13.93
N ALA A 126 2.99 -3.30 15.08
CA ALA A 126 3.08 -2.67 16.39
C ALA A 126 4.41 -1.91 16.59
N SER A 127 5.50 -2.35 15.99
CA SER A 127 6.80 -1.68 16.04
C SER A 127 6.93 -0.53 15.03
N GLY A 128 6.19 -0.59 13.92
CA GLY A 128 6.17 0.44 12.87
C GLY A 128 5.21 1.59 13.15
N ASN A 129 4.90 2.36 12.13
CA ASN A 129 3.90 3.43 12.16
C ASN A 129 2.61 2.95 11.49
N ILE A 130 1.46 3.18 12.15
CA ILE A 130 0.14 2.93 11.57
C ILE A 130 -0.53 4.27 11.37
N ILE A 131 -0.96 4.53 10.14
CA ILE A 131 -1.62 5.77 9.74
C ILE A 131 -3.02 5.42 9.27
N MET A 132 -4.04 5.95 9.96
CA MET A 132 -5.43 5.85 9.51
C MET A 132 -5.81 7.09 8.72
N PHE A 133 -6.53 6.89 7.63
CA PHE A 133 -7.11 7.97 6.85
C PHE A 133 -8.52 8.27 7.36
N ASN A 134 -8.87 9.54 7.44
CA ASN A 134 -10.22 9.97 7.73
C ASN A 134 -11.12 9.78 6.49
N HIS A 135 -12.44 9.67 6.73
CA HIS A 135 -13.40 9.73 5.63
C HIS A 135 -13.22 10.98 4.78
N LEU A 136 -13.34 10.81 3.47
CA LEU A 136 -13.40 11.94 2.56
C LEU A 136 -14.69 12.74 2.79
N LYS A 137 -14.53 14.01 3.14
CA LYS A 137 -15.66 14.95 3.24
C LYS A 137 -15.94 15.55 1.86
N THR A 138 -17.17 15.98 1.61
CA THR A 138 -17.59 16.64 0.35
C THR A 138 -16.58 17.68 -0.12
N ARG A 139 -16.10 18.54 0.78
CA ARG A 139 -15.06 19.54 0.46
C ARG A 139 -13.76 18.96 -0.11
N HIS A 140 -13.38 17.74 0.31
CA HIS A 140 -12.18 17.08 -0.21
C HIS A 140 -12.43 16.54 -1.61
N LEU A 141 -13.62 15.97 -1.84
CA LEU A 141 -14.04 15.49 -3.15
C LEU A 141 -14.10 16.62 -4.16
N VAL A 142 -14.72 17.76 -3.80
CA VAL A 142 -14.73 18.96 -4.64
C VAL A 142 -13.32 19.37 -5.03
N LYS A 143 -12.41 19.49 -4.05
CA LYS A 143 -11.02 19.87 -4.32
C LYS A 143 -10.29 18.86 -5.23
N MET A 144 -10.54 17.57 -5.07
CA MET A 144 -9.97 16.53 -5.95
C MET A 144 -10.47 16.70 -7.39
N ILE A 145 -11.78 16.92 -7.56
CA ILE A 145 -12.40 17.14 -8.88
C ILE A 145 -11.81 18.39 -9.54
N GLU A 146 -11.72 19.51 -8.82
CA GLU A 146 -11.12 20.74 -9.32
C GLU A 146 -9.68 20.55 -9.76
N THR A 147 -8.88 19.79 -8.99
CA THR A 147 -7.50 19.45 -9.33
C THR A 147 -7.42 18.65 -10.62
N GLN A 148 -8.27 17.63 -10.76
CA GLN A 148 -8.32 16.79 -11.97
C GLN A 148 -8.73 17.61 -13.20
N PHE A 149 -9.73 18.49 -13.07
CA PHE A 149 -10.12 19.37 -14.17
C PHE A 149 -8.98 20.31 -14.58
N ALA A 150 -8.26 20.87 -13.62
CA ALA A 150 -7.12 21.73 -13.92
C ALA A 150 -5.98 20.97 -14.63
N GLU A 151 -5.75 19.71 -14.30
CA GLU A 151 -4.76 18.87 -15.00
C GLU A 151 -5.20 18.55 -16.42
N VAL A 152 -6.46 18.15 -16.61
CA VAL A 152 -7.03 17.89 -17.95
C VAL A 152 -6.99 19.15 -18.80
N SER A 153 -7.42 20.30 -18.27
CA SER A 153 -7.37 21.57 -18.99
C SER A 153 -5.97 21.91 -19.46
N ARG A 154 -4.96 21.76 -18.58
CA ARG A 154 -3.55 21.99 -18.96
C ARG A 154 -3.08 21.02 -20.04
N ALA A 155 -3.42 19.75 -19.93
CA ALA A 155 -3.04 18.74 -20.92
C ALA A 155 -3.65 19.01 -22.30
N VAL A 156 -4.90 19.47 -22.35
CA VAL A 156 -5.61 19.83 -23.59
C VAL A 156 -5.00 21.10 -24.20
N GLU A 157 -4.73 22.12 -23.38
CA GLU A 157 -4.09 23.36 -23.84
C GLU A 157 -2.71 23.08 -24.45
N GLN A 158 -1.89 22.25 -23.78
CA GLN A 158 -0.56 21.90 -24.26
C GLN A 158 -0.57 21.05 -25.54
N ARG A 159 -1.53 20.14 -25.68
CA ARG A 159 -1.56 19.21 -26.83
C ARG A 159 -2.34 19.73 -28.02
N LEU A 160 -3.40 20.47 -27.80
CA LEU A 160 -4.38 20.85 -28.80
C LEU A 160 -4.51 22.37 -29.00
N GLY A 161 -3.91 23.16 -28.11
CA GLY A 161 -3.99 24.61 -28.14
C GLY A 161 -5.36 25.19 -27.75
N TYR A 162 -6.27 24.36 -27.19
CA TYR A 162 -7.59 24.80 -26.77
C TYR A 162 -7.61 25.06 -25.27
N GLN A 163 -8.18 26.19 -24.87
CA GLN A 163 -8.44 26.52 -23.49
C GLN A 163 -9.82 25.97 -23.08
N ILE A 164 -9.86 25.09 -22.08
CA ILE A 164 -11.11 24.59 -21.51
C ILE A 164 -11.47 25.45 -20.30
N THR A 165 -12.69 25.99 -20.33
CA THR A 165 -13.31 26.63 -19.18
C THR A 165 -14.48 25.78 -18.71
N TYR A 166 -14.64 25.64 -17.40
CA TYR A 166 -15.76 24.91 -16.80
C TYR A 166 -16.40 25.75 -15.69
N ASP A 167 -17.70 25.56 -15.49
CA ASP A 167 -18.42 26.18 -14.39
C ASP A 167 -17.95 25.56 -13.07
N LYS A 168 -17.73 26.39 -12.05
CA LYS A 168 -17.33 25.90 -10.71
C LYS A 168 -18.35 24.97 -10.08
N ASP A 169 -19.64 25.14 -10.43
CA ASP A 169 -20.70 24.28 -9.93
C ASP A 169 -20.70 22.88 -10.58
N LEU A 170 -19.92 22.67 -11.66
CA LEU A 170 -19.79 21.38 -12.29
C LEU A 170 -19.24 20.32 -11.32
N SER A 171 -18.35 20.72 -10.41
CA SER A 171 -17.79 19.83 -9.40
C SER A 171 -18.86 19.25 -8.46
N LEU A 172 -19.98 19.96 -8.26
CA LEU A 172 -21.08 19.50 -7.42
C LEU A 172 -21.91 18.40 -8.08
N LEU A 173 -21.97 18.34 -9.41
CA LEU A 173 -22.70 17.29 -10.15
C LEU A 173 -22.10 15.88 -9.96
N PHE A 174 -20.83 15.78 -9.59
CA PHE A 174 -20.16 14.52 -9.35
C PHE A 174 -20.29 14.02 -7.90
N LEU A 175 -21.03 14.75 -7.06
CA LEU A 175 -21.25 14.39 -5.65
C LEU A 175 -22.60 13.68 -5.42
N TYR A 176 -23.42 13.55 -6.46
CA TYR A 176 -24.67 12.84 -6.51
C TYR A 176 -24.54 11.63 -7.43
#